data_21e470ddcbe0cadd7e2288ce25427513
#
_entry.id   21e470ddcbe0cadd7e2288ce25427513
#
_cell.length_a   1.000
_cell.length_b   1.000
_cell.length_c   1.000
_cell.angle_alpha   90.00
_cell.angle_beta   90.00
_cell.angle_gamma   90.00
#
_symmetry.space_group_name_H-M   'P 1'
#
loop_
_entity.id
_entity.type
_entity.pdbx_description
1 polymer ?
#
loop_
_entity_poly.entity_id
_entity_poly.type
_entity_poly.pdbx_seq_one_letter_code
_entity_poly.pdbx_strand_id
1 'polypeptide(L)'
;SKKCRQFINISQSFKAFFTVMLNQRTNPVYVKIKELINGNELGKVHRFQWTITNWFRTNYYYQTSNWRAKWESEGGGVLINQSIHQLDLCQWLFGMPDSVYTDLGLGRFHEIEVEDEVTSIFKYKNGLKGVFITTTGEAPGVNRLEIASDKGLITIQDNNVTWEKIDSSTEFIKNSKTLFDMPKKEKINFNFKDDLDQHIEHQRLIQNF
;
A
#
# COMPACT_ATOMS: atom_id res chain seq x y z
N SER A 1 -4.20 20.58 1.42
CA SER A 1 -3.71 21.90 1.87
C SER A 1 -4.31 23.01 0.99
N LYS A 2 -4.24 24.26 1.46
CA LYS A 2 -4.69 25.45 0.69
C LYS A 2 -3.92 25.57 -0.63
N LYS A 3 -2.63 25.31 -0.62
CA LYS A 3 -1.76 25.30 -1.82
C LYS A 3 -2.20 24.23 -2.85
N CYS A 4 -2.53 23.02 -2.42
CA CYS A 4 -3.00 21.98 -3.35
C CYS A 4 -4.29 22.40 -4.09
N ARG A 5 -5.25 23.03 -3.40
CA ARG A 5 -6.47 23.54 -4.03
C ARG A 5 -6.16 24.66 -5.05
N GLN A 6 -5.21 25.54 -4.73
CA GLN A 6 -4.75 26.56 -5.69
C GLN A 6 -4.14 25.92 -6.95
N PHE A 7 -3.28 24.89 -6.80
CA PHE A 7 -2.72 24.18 -7.95
C PHE A 7 -3.81 23.50 -8.80
N ILE A 8 -4.79 22.84 -8.17
CA ILE A 8 -5.92 22.24 -8.89
C ILE A 8 -6.70 23.30 -9.68
N ASN A 9 -7.03 24.43 -9.06
CA ASN A 9 -7.75 25.52 -9.73
C ASN A 9 -6.95 26.11 -10.89
N ILE A 10 -5.65 26.31 -10.72
CA ILE A 10 -4.75 26.79 -11.77
C ILE A 10 -4.68 25.77 -12.91
N SER A 11 -4.48 24.48 -12.62
CA SER A 11 -4.40 23.44 -13.64
C SER A 11 -5.65 23.33 -14.50
N GLN A 12 -6.83 23.57 -13.92
CA GLN A 12 -8.11 23.59 -14.66
C GLN A 12 -8.23 24.77 -15.64
N SER A 13 -7.51 25.87 -15.40
CA SER A 13 -7.51 27.03 -16.30
C SER A 13 -6.56 26.89 -17.50
N PHE A 14 -5.66 25.91 -17.48
CA PHE A 14 -4.73 25.62 -18.57
C PHE A 14 -5.21 24.39 -19.35
N LYS A 15 -5.10 24.42 -20.69
CA LYS A 15 -5.31 23.25 -21.56
C LYS A 15 -4.12 22.29 -21.52
N ALA A 16 -3.56 22.04 -20.34
CA ALA A 16 -2.40 21.20 -20.14
C ALA A 16 -2.72 20.07 -19.17
N PHE A 17 -2.14 18.90 -19.38
CA PHE A 17 -2.24 17.80 -18.44
C PHE A 17 -1.44 18.13 -17.18
N PHE A 18 -2.10 17.98 -16.04
CA PHE A 18 -1.46 18.08 -14.73
C PHE A 18 -1.71 16.80 -13.95
N THR A 19 -0.64 16.10 -13.58
CA THR A 19 -0.75 14.83 -12.87
C THR A 19 0.33 14.70 -11.80
N VAL A 20 0.07 13.86 -10.82
CA VAL A 20 1.06 13.44 -9.82
C VAL A 20 1.65 12.11 -10.27
N MET A 21 2.99 12.01 -10.27
CA MET A 21 3.69 10.81 -10.72
C MET A 21 3.64 9.70 -9.66
N LEU A 22 2.54 8.95 -9.63
CA LEU A 22 2.33 7.77 -8.78
C LEU A 22 2.69 6.50 -9.58
N ASN A 23 3.96 6.38 -9.96
CA ASN A 23 4.48 5.37 -10.87
C ASN A 23 4.25 3.93 -10.43
N GLN A 24 4.12 3.66 -9.12
CA GLN A 24 3.91 2.30 -8.62
C GLN A 24 2.56 1.67 -9.05
N ARG A 25 1.60 2.47 -9.54
CA ARG A 25 0.39 1.93 -10.17
C ARG A 25 0.67 1.20 -11.50
N THR A 26 1.84 1.41 -12.11
CA THR A 26 2.27 0.71 -13.33
C THR A 26 3.16 -0.51 -13.04
N ASN A 27 3.47 -0.77 -11.79
CA ASN A 27 4.20 -1.96 -11.38
C ASN A 27 3.36 -3.23 -11.66
N PRO A 28 3.89 -4.21 -12.40
CA PRO A 28 3.13 -5.38 -12.85
C PRO A 28 2.56 -6.21 -11.70
N VAL A 29 3.22 -6.22 -10.55
CA VAL A 29 2.72 -6.89 -9.34
C VAL A 29 1.37 -6.29 -8.94
N TYR A 30 1.32 -4.96 -8.75
CA TYR A 30 0.09 -4.30 -8.29
C TYR A 30 -0.98 -4.23 -9.38
N VAL A 31 -0.59 -4.14 -10.66
CA VAL A 31 -1.52 -4.26 -11.79
C VAL A 31 -2.20 -5.62 -11.74
N LYS A 32 -1.44 -6.72 -11.58
CA LYS A 32 -2.03 -8.07 -11.47
C LYS A 32 -2.97 -8.22 -10.28
N ILE A 33 -2.61 -7.68 -9.12
CA ILE A 33 -3.51 -7.69 -7.95
C ILE A 33 -4.79 -6.92 -8.24
N LYS A 34 -4.70 -5.76 -8.90
CA LYS A 34 -5.88 -4.97 -9.29
C LYS A 34 -6.79 -5.72 -10.25
N GLU A 35 -6.23 -6.44 -11.23
CA GLU A 35 -6.97 -7.31 -12.14
C GLU A 35 -7.73 -8.41 -11.38
N LEU A 36 -7.06 -9.12 -10.47
CA LEU A 36 -7.67 -10.19 -9.66
C LEU A 36 -8.84 -9.66 -8.81
N ILE A 37 -8.69 -8.46 -8.22
CA ILE A 37 -9.74 -7.80 -7.45
C ILE A 37 -10.90 -7.41 -8.36
N ASN A 38 -10.63 -6.72 -9.48
CA ASN A 38 -11.66 -6.23 -10.41
C ASN A 38 -12.39 -7.37 -11.12
N GLY A 39 -11.69 -8.45 -11.46
CA GLY A 39 -12.26 -9.67 -12.05
C GLY A 39 -13.02 -10.55 -11.05
N ASN A 40 -13.12 -10.13 -9.78
CA ASN A 40 -13.74 -10.92 -8.69
C ASN A 40 -13.12 -12.32 -8.52
N GLU A 41 -11.88 -12.50 -8.95
CA GLU A 41 -11.18 -13.79 -8.84
C GLU A 41 -10.86 -14.14 -7.38
N LEU A 42 -10.73 -13.15 -6.51
CA LEU A 42 -10.50 -13.32 -5.07
C LEU A 42 -11.80 -13.55 -4.28
N GLY A 43 -12.97 -13.31 -4.90
CA GLY A 43 -14.23 -13.19 -4.17
C GLY A 43 -14.18 -11.97 -3.23
N LYS A 44 -14.88 -12.04 -2.10
CA LYS A 44 -14.89 -10.95 -1.13
C LYS A 44 -13.55 -10.82 -0.43
N VAL A 45 -12.93 -9.65 -0.52
CA VAL A 45 -11.73 -9.32 0.28
C VAL A 45 -12.18 -8.97 1.70
N HIS A 46 -11.59 -9.64 2.69
CA HIS A 46 -11.94 -9.48 4.10
C HIS A 46 -10.97 -8.58 4.85
N ARG A 47 -9.67 -8.71 4.54
CA ARG A 47 -8.58 -7.98 5.20
C ARG A 47 -7.44 -7.76 4.23
N PHE A 48 -6.81 -6.60 4.33
CA PHE A 48 -5.42 -6.44 3.91
C PHE A 48 -4.56 -5.97 5.07
N GLN A 49 -3.29 -6.31 5.04
CA GLN A 49 -2.29 -5.82 5.96
C GLN A 49 -1.02 -5.51 5.18
N TRP A 50 -0.59 -4.27 5.25
CA TRP A 50 0.67 -3.85 4.66
C TRP A 50 1.62 -3.39 5.76
N THR A 51 2.70 -4.11 5.92
CA THR A 51 3.83 -3.71 6.78
C THR A 51 4.98 -3.34 5.86
N ILE A 52 5.40 -2.08 5.90
CA ILE A 52 6.50 -1.54 5.12
C ILE A 52 7.42 -0.73 6.04
N THR A 53 8.47 -1.38 6.51
CA THR A 53 9.40 -0.85 7.50
C THR A 53 10.86 -0.87 7.01
N ASN A 54 11.08 -1.29 5.76
CA ASN A 54 12.41 -1.33 5.13
C ASN A 54 12.91 0.05 4.66
N TRP A 55 12.35 1.13 5.22
CA TRP A 55 12.74 2.52 4.96
C TRP A 55 13.75 3.07 5.97
N PHE A 56 14.56 2.21 6.61
CA PHE A 56 15.48 2.64 7.65
C PHE A 56 16.26 3.91 7.27
N ARG A 57 16.25 4.88 8.16
CA ARG A 57 16.96 6.15 8.03
C ARG A 57 17.81 6.39 9.27
N THR A 58 18.83 7.21 9.14
CA THR A 58 19.65 7.70 10.25
C THR A 58 19.31 9.15 10.56
N ASN A 59 19.68 9.65 11.72
CA ASN A 59 19.56 11.09 12.01
C ASN A 59 20.29 11.94 10.97
N TYR A 60 21.43 11.45 10.47
CA TYR A 60 22.19 12.16 9.44
C TYR A 60 21.39 12.37 8.14
N TYR A 61 20.57 11.41 7.72
CA TYR A 61 19.67 11.58 6.56
C TYR A 61 18.77 12.81 6.71
N TYR A 62 18.20 13.02 7.88
CA TYR A 62 17.35 14.17 8.15
C TYR A 62 18.12 15.48 8.25
N GLN A 63 19.36 15.44 8.73
CA GLN A 63 20.24 16.61 8.87
C GLN A 63 20.80 17.11 7.52
N THR A 64 20.86 16.27 6.47
CA THR A 64 21.40 16.65 5.15
C THR A 64 20.51 17.63 4.39
N SER A 65 19.31 17.96 4.90
CA SER A 65 18.38 18.81 4.18
C SER A 65 17.59 19.69 5.16
N ASN A 66 17.52 20.96 4.89
CA ASN A 66 16.82 21.94 5.74
C ASN A 66 15.28 21.83 5.67
N TRP A 67 14.73 21.12 4.71
CA TRP A 67 13.29 21.02 4.49
C TRP A 67 12.67 19.72 5.00
N ARG A 68 13.49 18.64 5.16
CA ARG A 68 12.98 17.34 5.60
C ARG A 68 12.57 17.33 7.06
N ALA A 69 11.61 16.46 7.35
CA ALA A 69 11.14 16.16 8.69
C ALA A 69 10.64 17.38 9.49
N LYS A 70 10.07 18.38 8.79
CA LYS A 70 9.50 19.58 9.38
C LYS A 70 8.08 19.81 8.90
N TRP A 71 7.18 20.15 9.83
CA TRP A 71 5.79 20.48 9.50
C TRP A 71 5.67 21.66 8.54
N GLU A 72 6.51 22.67 8.70
CA GLU A 72 6.45 23.89 7.89
C GLU A 72 6.83 23.67 6.43
N SER A 73 7.85 22.88 6.18
CA SER A 73 8.42 22.71 4.83
C SER A 73 7.97 21.45 4.12
N GLU A 74 8.05 20.27 4.76
CA GLU A 74 7.64 19.00 4.19
C GLU A 74 6.15 18.71 4.43
N GLY A 75 5.64 19.08 5.62
CA GLY A 75 4.24 18.92 5.98
C GLY A 75 3.88 17.58 6.59
N GLY A 76 4.86 16.74 6.91
CA GLY A 76 4.74 15.43 7.53
C GLY A 76 6.04 14.64 7.42
N GLY A 77 6.02 13.39 7.84
CA GLY A 77 7.19 12.50 7.89
C GLY A 77 7.05 11.28 6.98
N VAL A 78 7.12 10.08 7.57
CA VAL A 78 7.15 8.82 6.83
C VAL A 78 5.93 8.62 5.91
N LEU A 79 4.77 9.12 6.26
CA LEU A 79 3.56 8.96 5.44
C LEU A 79 3.63 9.74 4.13
N ILE A 80 4.14 10.98 4.17
CA ILE A 80 4.16 11.85 2.98
C ILE A 80 5.44 11.70 2.16
N ASN A 81 6.53 11.27 2.77
CA ASN A 81 7.83 11.12 2.11
C ASN A 81 8.03 9.69 1.57
N GLN A 82 8.14 8.70 2.46
CA GLN A 82 8.46 7.32 2.07
C GLN A 82 7.24 6.53 1.62
N SER A 83 6.13 6.62 2.35
CA SER A 83 4.98 5.70 2.20
C SER A 83 3.83 6.24 1.33
N ILE A 84 3.99 7.40 0.70
CA ILE A 84 2.93 8.01 -0.11
C ILE A 84 2.46 7.10 -1.25
N HIS A 85 3.39 6.38 -1.88
CA HIS A 85 3.08 5.45 -2.96
C HIS A 85 2.26 4.26 -2.48
N GLN A 86 2.56 3.73 -1.28
CA GLN A 86 1.83 2.60 -0.71
C GLN A 86 0.44 3.01 -0.21
N LEU A 87 0.29 4.20 0.35
CA LEU A 87 -1.02 4.76 0.68
C LEU A 87 -1.87 4.97 -0.57
N ASP A 88 -1.28 5.47 -1.65
CA ASP A 88 -1.94 5.59 -2.94
C ASP A 88 -2.36 4.22 -3.49
N LEU A 89 -1.50 3.22 -3.42
CA LEU A 89 -1.84 1.85 -3.82
C LEU A 89 -2.95 1.25 -2.94
N CYS A 90 -2.96 1.50 -1.63
CA CYS A 90 -4.08 1.08 -0.78
C CYS A 90 -5.41 1.67 -1.28
N GLN A 91 -5.44 2.97 -1.60
CA GLN A 91 -6.62 3.61 -2.15
C GLN A 91 -6.99 3.04 -3.53
N TRP A 92 -6.01 2.84 -4.39
CA TRP A 92 -6.22 2.34 -5.75
C TRP A 92 -6.73 0.91 -5.77
N LEU A 93 -6.19 0.03 -4.92
CA LEU A 93 -6.58 -1.38 -4.83
C LEU A 93 -7.93 -1.57 -4.14
N PHE A 94 -8.13 -0.91 -3.00
CA PHE A 94 -9.24 -1.21 -2.08
C PHE A 94 -10.27 -0.09 -1.95
N GLY A 95 -10.03 1.08 -2.57
CA GLY A 95 -10.87 2.27 -2.43
C GLY A 95 -10.56 3.09 -1.18
N MET A 96 -11.29 4.20 -1.01
CA MET A 96 -11.17 5.04 0.19
C MET A 96 -11.83 4.39 1.39
N PRO A 97 -11.17 4.34 2.55
CA PRO A 97 -11.79 3.88 3.78
C PRO A 97 -12.85 4.88 4.28
N ASP A 98 -13.89 4.37 4.94
CA ASP A 98 -14.91 5.22 5.56
C ASP A 98 -14.42 5.85 6.86
N SER A 99 -13.51 5.19 7.57
CA SER A 99 -12.85 5.74 8.75
C SER A 99 -11.45 5.18 8.92
N VAL A 100 -10.60 5.99 9.52
CA VAL A 100 -9.19 5.66 9.82
C VAL A 100 -8.95 5.94 11.30
N TYR A 101 -8.34 4.99 11.98
CA TYR A 101 -7.73 5.17 13.30
C TYR A 101 -6.23 5.01 13.13
N THR A 102 -5.47 5.96 13.68
CA THR A 102 -4.01 5.96 13.54
C THR A 102 -3.35 6.23 14.88
N ASP A 103 -2.39 5.39 15.25
CA ASP A 103 -1.39 5.63 16.26
C ASP A 103 -0.08 6.02 15.58
N LEU A 104 0.57 7.06 16.05
CA LEU A 104 1.78 7.60 15.44
C LEU A 104 2.80 8.06 16.48
N GLY A 105 4.07 7.80 16.20
CA GLY A 105 5.22 8.29 16.95
C GLY A 105 5.83 9.48 16.23
N LEU A 106 5.85 10.65 16.92
CA LEU A 106 6.55 11.83 16.43
C LEU A 106 7.98 11.81 16.96
N GLY A 107 8.96 11.74 16.05
CA GLY A 107 10.37 11.66 16.43
C GLY A 107 10.66 10.53 17.42
N ARG A 108 10.03 9.37 17.26
CA ARG A 108 10.19 8.23 18.17
C ARG A 108 11.59 7.64 18.09
N PHE A 109 12.14 7.57 16.91
CA PHE A 109 13.46 6.99 16.63
C PHE A 109 14.50 8.05 16.26
N HIS A 110 14.04 9.23 15.81
CA HIS A 110 14.91 10.28 15.28
C HIS A 110 14.64 11.61 15.95
N GLU A 111 15.63 12.52 15.90
CA GLU A 111 15.51 13.90 16.38
C GLU A 111 14.76 14.77 15.36
N ILE A 112 13.46 14.49 15.16
CA ILE A 112 12.59 15.17 14.18
C ILE A 112 11.24 15.52 14.82
N GLU A 113 10.50 16.45 14.21
CA GLU A 113 9.20 16.93 14.74
C GLU A 113 7.98 16.23 14.13
N VAL A 114 8.17 15.42 13.07
CA VAL A 114 7.11 14.74 12.34
C VAL A 114 7.09 13.25 12.68
N GLU A 115 6.12 12.52 12.11
CA GLU A 115 5.99 11.08 12.35
C GLU A 115 7.09 10.27 11.63
N ASP A 116 7.75 9.37 12.37
CA ASP A 116 8.70 8.38 11.89
C ASP A 116 8.25 6.93 12.13
N GLU A 117 7.12 6.78 12.82
CA GLU A 117 6.41 5.52 12.99
C GLU A 117 4.90 5.73 12.91
N VAL A 118 4.20 4.83 12.22
CA VAL A 118 2.74 4.89 12.07
C VAL A 118 2.15 3.49 12.02
N THR A 119 1.08 3.28 12.80
CA THR A 119 0.18 2.13 12.67
C THR A 119 -1.24 2.64 12.45
N SER A 120 -1.83 2.29 11.31
CA SER A 120 -3.17 2.72 10.93
C SER A 120 -4.12 1.54 10.72
N ILE A 121 -5.37 1.71 11.16
CA ILE A 121 -6.47 0.79 10.92
C ILE A 121 -7.48 1.47 10.01
N PHE A 122 -7.74 0.88 8.84
CA PHE A 122 -8.73 1.34 7.87
C PHE A 122 -10.01 0.51 7.99
N LYS A 123 -11.14 1.18 8.07
CA LYS A 123 -12.47 0.54 8.14
C LYS A 123 -13.30 0.96 6.94
N TYR A 124 -13.97 -0.04 6.35
CA TYR A 124 -14.83 0.12 5.17
C TYR A 124 -16.24 -0.38 5.50
N LYS A 125 -17.29 0.28 5.00
CA LYS A 125 -18.69 -0.12 5.22
C LYS A 125 -19.01 -1.51 4.67
N ASN A 126 -18.32 -1.96 3.62
CA ASN A 126 -18.46 -3.30 3.06
C ASN A 126 -17.88 -4.42 3.94
N GLY A 127 -17.29 -4.06 5.11
CA GLY A 127 -16.71 -4.99 6.08
C GLY A 127 -15.22 -5.29 5.86
N LEU A 128 -14.61 -4.78 4.79
CA LEU A 128 -13.15 -4.85 4.61
C LEU A 128 -12.44 -4.12 5.76
N LYS A 129 -11.34 -4.67 6.22
CA LYS A 129 -10.43 -4.05 7.21
C LYS A 129 -9.03 -3.98 6.64
N GLY A 130 -8.39 -2.82 6.77
CA GLY A 130 -6.98 -2.62 6.43
C GLY A 130 -6.14 -2.33 7.65
N VAL A 131 -4.91 -2.83 7.66
CA VAL A 131 -3.86 -2.45 8.62
C VAL A 131 -2.67 -1.97 7.80
N PHE A 132 -2.13 -0.81 8.17
CA PHE A 132 -0.96 -0.22 7.53
C PHE A 132 0.06 0.15 8.58
N ILE A 133 1.26 -0.40 8.49
CA ILE A 133 2.37 -0.18 9.42
C ILE A 133 3.57 0.30 8.63
N THR A 134 4.15 1.43 9.05
CA THR A 134 5.36 1.97 8.43
C THR A 134 6.23 2.69 9.45
N THR A 135 7.52 2.61 9.28
CA THR A 135 8.51 3.34 10.09
C THR A 135 9.82 3.52 9.34
N THR A 136 10.59 4.50 9.76
CA THR A 136 11.98 4.70 9.31
C THR A 136 13.03 4.28 10.37
N GLY A 137 12.57 3.74 11.51
CA GLY A 137 13.42 3.35 12.63
C GLY A 137 13.70 1.86 12.78
N GLU A 138 13.11 1.00 11.93
CA GLU A 138 13.28 -0.46 12.00
C GLU A 138 14.34 -0.95 11.01
N ALA A 139 15.25 -1.81 11.49
CA ALA A 139 16.26 -2.47 10.65
C ALA A 139 16.37 -3.96 11.06
N PRO A 140 16.36 -4.90 10.08
CA PRO A 140 16.41 -4.69 8.62
C PRO A 140 15.08 -4.24 8.00
N GLY A 141 13.97 -4.28 8.75
CA GLY A 141 12.64 -3.97 8.25
C GLY A 141 12.07 -5.02 7.27
N VAL A 142 10.84 -4.78 6.81
CA VAL A 142 10.13 -5.67 5.89
C VAL A 142 9.25 -4.85 4.94
N ASN A 143 9.00 -5.40 3.74
CA ASN A 143 7.93 -4.95 2.87
C ASN A 143 7.04 -6.14 2.54
N ARG A 144 5.90 -6.23 3.22
CA ARG A 144 4.96 -7.35 3.11
C ARG A 144 3.52 -6.86 3.05
N LEU A 145 2.83 -7.20 1.96
CA LEU A 145 1.39 -7.03 1.82
C LEU A 145 0.70 -8.39 1.82
N GLU A 146 -0.28 -8.56 2.71
CA GLU A 146 -1.19 -9.69 2.75
C GLU A 146 -2.59 -9.25 2.36
N ILE A 147 -3.28 -10.06 1.55
CA ILE A 147 -4.68 -9.87 1.16
C ILE A 147 -5.43 -11.16 1.44
N ALA A 148 -6.21 -11.17 2.52
CA ALA A 148 -7.07 -12.28 2.88
C ALA A 148 -8.46 -12.10 2.25
N SER A 149 -8.91 -13.11 1.55
CA SER A 149 -10.15 -13.09 0.79
C SER A 149 -10.93 -14.40 0.93
N ASP A 150 -12.14 -14.43 0.40
CA ASP A 150 -12.96 -15.65 0.37
C ASP A 150 -12.27 -16.80 -0.36
N LYS A 151 -11.46 -16.50 -1.37
CA LYS A 151 -10.74 -17.49 -2.19
C LYS A 151 -9.26 -17.63 -1.81
N GLY A 152 -8.91 -17.35 -0.55
CA GLY A 152 -7.59 -17.62 0.01
C GLY A 152 -6.80 -16.38 0.39
N LEU A 153 -5.47 -16.56 0.43
CA LEU A 153 -4.52 -15.56 0.91
C LEU A 153 -3.48 -15.25 -0.18
N ILE A 154 -3.41 -13.99 -0.58
CA ILE A 154 -2.28 -13.48 -1.35
C ILE A 154 -1.25 -12.88 -0.39
N THR A 155 0.00 -13.23 -0.60
CA THR A 155 1.16 -12.61 0.07
C THR A 155 2.09 -12.04 -0.97
N ILE A 156 2.44 -10.77 -0.82
CA ILE A 156 3.48 -10.08 -1.58
C ILE A 156 4.60 -9.75 -0.61
N GLN A 157 5.77 -10.26 -0.86
CA GLN A 157 6.96 -9.98 -0.06
C GLN A 157 8.17 -9.90 -0.97
N ASP A 158 8.90 -8.78 -0.91
CA ASP A 158 10.11 -8.54 -1.72
C ASP A 158 9.90 -8.86 -3.22
N ASN A 159 8.76 -8.41 -3.76
CA ASN A 159 8.30 -8.65 -5.14
C ASN A 159 7.93 -10.11 -5.48
N ASN A 160 8.03 -11.02 -4.51
CA ASN A 160 7.50 -12.37 -4.69
C ASN A 160 6.01 -12.38 -4.35
N VAL A 161 5.21 -12.88 -5.27
CA VAL A 161 3.75 -12.96 -5.11
C VAL A 161 3.33 -14.41 -5.06
N THR A 162 2.68 -14.78 -3.96
CA THR A 162 2.12 -16.11 -3.76
C THR A 162 0.64 -16.00 -3.45
N TRP A 163 -0.19 -16.80 -4.11
CA TRP A 163 -1.58 -16.99 -3.77
C TRP A 163 -1.80 -18.42 -3.28
N GLU A 164 -2.11 -18.58 -1.99
CA GLU A 164 -2.67 -19.81 -1.45
C GLU A 164 -4.16 -19.81 -1.72
N LYS A 165 -4.54 -20.32 -2.90
CA LYS A 165 -5.91 -20.31 -3.41
C LYS A 165 -6.72 -21.45 -2.81
N ILE A 166 -7.96 -21.16 -2.46
CA ILE A 166 -9.00 -22.10 -2.05
C ILE A 166 -10.28 -21.85 -2.88
N ASP A 167 -11.24 -22.76 -2.87
CA ASP A 167 -12.51 -22.57 -3.59
C ASP A 167 -13.33 -21.44 -2.97
N SER A 168 -13.73 -21.57 -1.70
CA SER A 168 -14.42 -20.54 -0.94
C SER A 168 -14.38 -20.86 0.55
N SER A 169 -13.86 -19.93 1.35
CA SER A 169 -13.87 -20.03 2.81
C SER A 169 -15.30 -19.92 3.34
N THR A 170 -16.12 -19.06 2.76
CA THR A 170 -17.51 -18.84 3.16
C THR A 170 -18.36 -20.10 2.96
N GLU A 171 -18.24 -20.75 1.80
CA GLU A 171 -18.97 -21.98 1.52
C GLU A 171 -18.43 -23.15 2.35
N PHE A 172 -17.13 -23.22 2.59
CA PHE A 172 -16.53 -24.23 3.45
C PHE A 172 -17.03 -24.11 4.89
N ILE A 173 -17.08 -22.90 5.46
CA ILE A 173 -17.62 -22.64 6.81
C ILE A 173 -19.08 -23.10 6.94
N LYS A 174 -19.91 -22.84 5.92
CA LYS A 174 -21.33 -23.20 5.94
C LYS A 174 -21.57 -24.72 5.83
N ASN A 175 -20.77 -25.41 5.04
CA ASN A 175 -21.05 -26.77 4.60
C ASN A 175 -20.19 -27.83 5.28
N SER A 176 -19.07 -27.48 5.90
CA SER A 176 -18.22 -28.42 6.62
C SER A 176 -18.93 -28.99 7.84
N LYS A 177 -18.79 -30.31 8.00
CA LYS A 177 -19.32 -31.05 9.16
C LYS A 177 -18.21 -31.47 10.14
N THR A 178 -17.01 -30.98 9.93
CA THR A 178 -15.83 -31.27 10.75
C THR A 178 -15.47 -30.09 11.63
N LEU A 179 -14.87 -30.34 12.80
CA LEU A 179 -14.56 -29.31 13.79
C LEU A 179 -13.31 -28.48 13.42
N PHE A 180 -12.31 -29.12 12.80
CA PHE A 180 -10.98 -28.55 12.60
C PHE A 180 -10.45 -28.71 11.18
N ASP A 181 -11.29 -29.08 10.24
CA ASP A 181 -10.86 -29.25 8.86
C ASP A 181 -10.62 -27.89 8.17
N MET A 182 -9.77 -27.91 7.16
CA MET A 182 -9.40 -26.73 6.38
C MET A 182 -9.68 -26.98 4.90
N PRO A 183 -10.12 -25.97 4.14
CA PRO A 183 -10.28 -26.12 2.70
C PRO A 183 -8.94 -26.49 2.04
N LYS A 184 -9.02 -27.35 1.04
CA LYS A 184 -7.85 -27.69 0.23
C LYS A 184 -7.31 -26.42 -0.43
N LYS A 185 -6.00 -26.25 -0.40
CA LYS A 185 -5.34 -25.09 -0.99
C LYS A 185 -4.41 -25.51 -2.14
N GLU A 186 -4.38 -24.69 -3.16
CA GLU A 186 -3.42 -24.70 -4.24
C GLU A 186 -2.47 -23.52 -4.07
N LYS A 187 -1.17 -23.71 -4.29
CA LYS A 187 -0.19 -22.63 -4.25
C LYS A 187 0.15 -22.14 -5.64
N ILE A 188 -0.19 -20.91 -5.96
CA ILE A 188 0.10 -20.24 -7.21
C ILE A 188 1.20 -19.20 -6.93
N ASN A 189 2.33 -19.30 -7.63
CA ASN A 189 3.40 -18.31 -7.60
C ASN A 189 3.37 -17.48 -8.88
N PHE A 190 3.33 -16.17 -8.76
CA PHE A 190 3.44 -15.25 -9.90
C PHE A 190 4.90 -14.83 -10.07
N ASN A 191 5.40 -14.86 -11.28
CA ASN A 191 6.77 -14.46 -11.60
C ASN A 191 6.74 -13.19 -12.44
N PHE A 192 7.37 -12.12 -11.92
CA PHE A 192 7.45 -10.81 -12.56
C PHE A 192 8.91 -10.38 -12.83
N LYS A 193 9.87 -11.30 -12.73
CA LYS A 193 11.32 -10.97 -12.74
C LYS A 193 11.76 -10.16 -13.96
N ASP A 194 11.14 -10.39 -15.11
CA ASP A 194 11.51 -9.72 -16.36
C ASP A 194 10.83 -8.34 -16.54
N ASP A 195 9.88 -7.99 -15.67
CA ASP A 195 9.04 -6.79 -15.77
C ASP A 195 9.32 -5.72 -14.70
N LEU A 196 10.23 -5.99 -13.76
CA LEU A 196 10.45 -5.17 -12.55
C LEU A 196 11.56 -4.12 -12.70
N ASP A 197 11.72 -3.50 -13.85
CA ASP A 197 12.64 -2.37 -14.02
C ASP A 197 11.93 -1.05 -13.61
N GLN A 198 12.47 -0.38 -12.59
CA GLN A 198 11.94 0.92 -12.12
C GLN A 198 11.95 2.01 -13.21
N HIS A 199 12.88 1.95 -14.16
CA HIS A 199 12.89 2.87 -15.29
C HIS A 199 11.68 2.66 -16.21
N ILE A 200 11.23 1.42 -16.36
CA ILE A 200 10.05 1.07 -17.15
C ILE A 200 8.76 1.60 -16.53
N GLU A 201 8.65 1.63 -15.20
CA GLU A 201 7.48 2.17 -14.51
C GLU A 201 7.25 3.66 -14.82
N HIS A 202 8.31 4.46 -14.85
CA HIS A 202 8.23 5.87 -15.22
C HIS A 202 7.88 6.05 -16.72
N GLN A 203 8.47 5.25 -17.61
CA GLN A 203 8.13 5.27 -19.02
C GLN A 203 6.68 4.88 -19.29
N ARG A 204 6.17 3.81 -18.66
CA ARG A 204 4.77 3.40 -18.75
C ARG A 204 3.81 4.47 -18.28
N LEU A 205 4.17 5.19 -17.22
CA LEU A 205 3.35 6.32 -16.75
C LEU A 205 3.25 7.42 -17.81
N ILE A 206 4.40 7.80 -18.42
CA ILE A 206 4.43 8.84 -19.45
C ILE A 206 3.65 8.41 -20.71
N GLN A 207 3.73 7.14 -21.09
CA GLN A 207 3.01 6.59 -22.25
C GLN A 207 1.49 6.54 -22.08
N ASN A 208 0.99 6.59 -20.85
CA ASN A 208 -0.45 6.59 -20.55
C ASN A 208 -1.07 8.00 -20.59
N PHE A 209 -0.33 9.02 -20.97
CA PHE A 209 -0.77 10.40 -21.21
C PHE A 209 -0.73 10.74 -22.69
#